data_3a8551c3402dc6676cdbeccae2ebdcce
#
_entry.id   3a8551c3402dc6676cdbeccae2ebdcce
#
_cell.length_a   1.000
_cell.length_b   1.000
_cell.length_c   1.000
_cell.angle_alpha   90.00
_cell.angle_beta   90.00
_cell.angle_gamma   90.00
#
_symmetry.space_group_name_H-M   'P 1'
#
loop_
_entity.id
_entity.type
_entity.pdbx_description
1 polymer ?
#
loop_
_entity_poly.entity_id
_entity_poly.type
_entity_poly.pdbx_seq_one_letter_code
_entity_poly.pdbx_strand_id
1 'polypeptide(L)'
;MWKYELTIVLPGGATAAKKKTVSEKLKKLITASKGKTGKMEDWGKKELAYKIAKNDSGIFLHFPLELEAEAAKNLDTKLNLEEDIIRYLLIRI
;
A
#
# COMPACT_ATOMS: atom_id res chain seq x y z
N MET A 1 -6.97 -7.34 17.76
CA MET A 1 -6.44 -6.94 16.45
C MET A 1 -4.95 -7.20 16.37
N TRP A 2 -4.50 -7.49 15.16
CA TRP A 2 -3.09 -7.71 14.88
C TRP A 2 -2.48 -6.45 14.28
N LYS A 3 -1.21 -6.22 14.56
CA LYS A 3 -0.47 -5.12 13.96
C LYS A 3 0.21 -5.57 12.67
N TYR A 4 0.08 -4.75 11.64
CA TYR A 4 0.67 -5.02 10.33
C TYR A 4 1.43 -3.81 9.83
N GLU A 5 2.37 -4.05 8.96
CA GLU A 5 3.02 -3.01 8.18
C GLU A 5 2.74 -3.26 6.71
N LEU A 6 2.23 -2.26 6.04
CA LEU A 6 1.95 -2.33 4.61
C LEU A 6 2.88 -1.37 3.87
N THR A 7 3.65 -1.91 2.94
CA THR A 7 4.47 -1.11 2.04
C THR A 7 3.92 -1.31 0.63
N ILE A 8 3.58 -0.22 -0.04
CA ILE A 8 3.11 -0.28 -1.42
C ILE A 8 4.09 0.43 -2.33
N VAL A 9 4.18 -0.05 -3.57
CA VAL A 9 5.03 0.53 -4.60
C VAL A 9 4.14 0.97 -5.74
N LEU A 10 4.18 2.27 -6.05
CA LEU A 10 3.47 2.86 -7.19
C LEU A 10 4.46 3.09 -8.33
N PRO A 11 3.98 3.19 -9.59
CA PRO A 11 4.86 3.54 -10.71
C PRO A 11 5.63 4.82 -10.44
N GLY A 12 6.89 4.88 -10.83
CA GLY A 12 7.74 6.04 -10.59
C GLY A 12 7.23 7.34 -11.21
N GLY A 13 6.38 7.24 -12.23
CA GLY A 13 5.73 8.40 -12.83
C GLY A 13 4.41 8.82 -12.18
N ALA A 14 4.02 8.18 -11.07
CA ALA A 14 2.77 8.52 -10.41
C ALA A 14 2.79 9.95 -9.87
N THR A 15 1.69 10.67 -10.08
CA THR A 15 1.56 12.04 -9.61
C THR A 15 1.24 12.11 -8.13
N ALA A 16 1.38 13.29 -7.53
CA ALA A 16 0.96 13.51 -6.14
C ALA A 16 -0.52 13.21 -5.95
N ALA A 17 -1.35 13.57 -6.93
CA ALA A 17 -2.78 13.27 -6.91
C ALA A 17 -3.04 11.76 -6.86
N LYS A 18 -2.25 10.99 -7.62
CA LYS A 18 -2.36 9.53 -7.64
C LYS A 18 -1.99 8.93 -6.30
N LYS A 19 -0.91 9.38 -5.69
CA LYS A 19 -0.49 8.94 -4.35
C LYS A 19 -1.60 9.20 -3.34
N LYS A 20 -2.19 10.37 -3.37
CA LYS A 20 -3.27 10.74 -2.47
C LYS A 20 -4.51 9.84 -2.68
N THR A 21 -4.89 9.62 -3.93
CA THR A 21 -6.04 8.77 -4.27
C THR A 21 -5.87 7.35 -3.74
N VAL A 22 -4.71 6.76 -3.97
CA VAL A 22 -4.41 5.40 -3.49
C VAL A 22 -4.42 5.36 -1.97
N SER A 23 -3.80 6.32 -1.31
CA SER A 23 -3.77 6.41 0.15
C SER A 23 -5.17 6.49 0.74
N GLU A 24 -6.03 7.31 0.16
CA GLU A 24 -7.41 7.47 0.62
C GLU A 24 -8.22 6.19 0.42
N LYS A 25 -8.05 5.51 -0.70
CA LYS A 25 -8.70 4.22 -0.94
C LYS A 25 -8.32 3.20 0.12
N LEU A 26 -7.03 3.11 0.44
CA LEU A 26 -6.55 2.17 1.45
C LEU A 26 -7.09 2.51 2.83
N LYS A 27 -7.11 3.77 3.20
CA LYS A 27 -7.68 4.21 4.47
C LYS A 27 -9.15 3.85 4.58
N LYS A 28 -9.92 4.07 3.52
CA LYS A 28 -11.33 3.71 3.48
C LYS A 28 -11.54 2.21 3.63
N LEU A 29 -10.75 1.40 2.95
CA LEU A 29 -10.83 -0.06 3.06
C LEU A 29 -10.55 -0.53 4.48
N ILE A 30 -9.53 0.02 5.10
CA ILE A 30 -9.15 -0.35 6.47
C ILE A 30 -10.21 0.10 7.47
N THR A 31 -10.72 1.31 7.32
CA THR A 31 -11.79 1.83 8.18
C THR A 31 -13.07 1.01 8.03
N ALA A 32 -13.42 0.65 6.80
CA ALA A 32 -14.60 -0.18 6.53
C ALA A 32 -14.49 -1.56 7.17
N SER A 33 -13.27 -2.05 7.33
CA SER A 33 -12.99 -3.33 8.00
C SER A 33 -12.82 -3.19 9.52
N LYS A 34 -13.16 -2.03 10.07
CA LYS A 34 -13.01 -1.69 11.50
C LYS A 34 -11.55 -1.71 11.96
N GLY A 35 -10.63 -1.54 11.04
CA GLY A 35 -9.21 -1.44 11.35
C GLY A 35 -8.81 -0.01 11.65
N LYS A 36 -7.53 0.16 12.02
CA LYS A 36 -6.94 1.46 12.28
C LYS A 36 -5.70 1.64 11.43
N THR A 37 -5.47 2.86 10.97
CA THR A 37 -4.25 3.21 10.25
C THR A 37 -3.42 4.16 11.07
N GLY A 38 -2.10 3.99 11.04
CA GLY A 38 -1.18 4.96 11.59
C GLY A 38 -0.81 5.99 10.52
N LYS A 39 0.21 6.76 10.82
CA LYS A 39 0.69 7.80 9.91
C LYS A 39 1.35 7.19 8.68
N MET A 40 0.96 7.63 7.49
CA MET A 40 1.61 7.22 6.26
C MET A 40 3.00 7.84 6.16
N GLU A 41 3.97 7.03 5.78
CA GLU A 41 5.31 7.51 5.46
C GLU A 41 5.52 7.42 3.96
N ASP A 42 5.92 8.52 3.35
CA ASP A 42 6.29 8.56 1.93
C ASP A 42 7.81 8.43 1.85
N TRP A 43 8.26 7.26 1.41
CA TRP A 43 9.69 6.99 1.28
C TRP A 43 10.28 7.51 -0.03
N GLY A 44 9.43 8.11 -0.86
CA GLY A 44 9.85 8.74 -2.09
C GLY A 44 10.08 7.79 -3.26
N LYS A 45 10.56 8.35 -4.34
CA LYS A 45 10.86 7.62 -5.56
C LYS A 45 12.23 6.96 -5.44
N LYS A 46 12.28 5.66 -5.72
CA LYS A 46 13.54 4.90 -5.68
C LYS A 46 13.69 4.11 -6.96
N GLU A 47 14.92 3.92 -7.41
CA GLU A 47 15.23 3.07 -8.52
C GLU A 47 15.08 1.61 -8.09
N LEU A 48 14.48 0.81 -8.96
CA LEU A 48 14.30 -0.61 -8.71
C LEU A 48 15.53 -1.38 -9.22
N ALA A 49 15.96 -2.37 -8.44
CA ALA A 49 17.09 -3.21 -8.82
C ALA A 49 16.81 -4.00 -10.12
N TYR A 50 15.54 -4.23 -10.41
CA TYR A 50 15.06 -4.86 -11.63
C TYR A 50 13.68 -4.28 -11.95
N LYS A 51 13.29 -4.36 -13.23
CA LYS A 51 12.00 -3.82 -13.65
C LYS A 51 10.84 -4.63 -13.07
N ILE A 52 9.86 -3.93 -12.53
CA ILE A 52 8.61 -4.52 -12.09
C ILE A 52 7.50 -3.93 -12.97
N ALA A 53 6.75 -4.78 -13.68
CA ALA A 53 5.69 -4.35 -14.59
C ALA A 53 6.16 -3.24 -15.55
N LYS A 54 7.38 -3.37 -16.10
CA LYS A 54 8.01 -2.42 -17.02
C LYS A 54 8.36 -1.08 -16.38
N ASN A 55 8.42 -0.98 -15.05
CA ASN A 55 8.83 0.24 -14.36
C ASN A 55 10.26 0.09 -13.84
N ASP A 56 11.09 1.10 -14.09
CA ASP A 56 12.47 1.16 -13.62
C ASP A 56 12.58 1.74 -12.23
N SER A 57 11.56 2.47 -11.79
CA SER A 57 11.52 3.13 -10.50
C SER A 57 10.15 2.99 -9.88
N GLY A 58 10.06 3.19 -8.59
CA GLY A 58 8.80 3.12 -7.87
C GLY A 58 8.74 4.13 -6.74
N ILE A 59 7.53 4.54 -6.39
CA ILE A 59 7.28 5.39 -5.25
C ILE A 59 6.83 4.49 -4.11
N PHE A 60 7.56 4.55 -2.99
CA PHE A 60 7.33 3.69 -1.83
C PHE A 60 6.52 4.44 -0.78
N LEU A 61 5.39 3.86 -0.40
CA LEU A 61 4.54 4.37 0.68
C LEU A 61 4.41 3.30 1.74
N HIS A 62 4.57 3.69 3.00
CA HIS A 62 4.53 2.78 4.13
C HIS A 62 3.45 3.19 5.12
N PHE A 63 2.67 2.20 5.58
CA PHE A 63 1.59 2.43 6.53
C PHE A 63 1.65 1.41 7.66
N PRO A 64 1.69 1.83 8.91
CA PRO A 64 1.38 0.94 10.01
C PRO A 64 -0.14 0.82 10.12
N LEU A 65 -0.65 -0.37 10.34
CA LEU A 65 -2.09 -0.59 10.51
C LEU A 65 -2.40 -1.68 11.50
N GLU A 66 -3.65 -1.68 11.97
CA GLU A 66 -4.16 -2.72 12.86
C GLU A 66 -5.44 -3.28 12.24
N LEU A 67 -5.49 -4.60 12.06
CA LEU A 67 -6.60 -5.31 11.44
C LEU A 67 -6.83 -6.65 12.10
N GLU A 68 -8.06 -7.15 12.01
CA GLU A 68 -8.34 -8.55 12.28
C GLU A 68 -7.79 -9.41 11.14
N ALA A 69 -7.51 -10.68 11.41
CA ALA A 69 -6.92 -11.57 10.40
C ALA A 69 -7.78 -11.69 9.14
N GLU A 70 -9.10 -11.75 9.27
CA GLU A 70 -9.99 -11.80 8.11
C GLU A 70 -9.94 -10.53 7.28
N ALA A 71 -9.87 -9.38 7.95
CA ALA A 71 -9.76 -8.10 7.26
C ALA A 71 -8.44 -7.99 6.50
N ALA A 72 -7.37 -8.54 7.06
CA ALA A 72 -6.07 -8.57 6.39
C ALA A 72 -6.12 -9.40 5.12
N LYS A 73 -6.80 -10.54 5.12
CA LYS A 73 -6.99 -11.37 3.93
C LYS A 73 -7.77 -10.63 2.86
N ASN A 74 -8.84 -9.94 3.25
CA ASN A 74 -9.64 -9.16 2.32
C ASN A 74 -8.85 -8.01 1.72
N LEU A 75 -8.03 -7.36 2.53
CA LEU A 75 -7.15 -6.30 2.06
C LEU A 75 -6.15 -6.83 1.03
N ASP A 76 -5.55 -7.99 1.30
CA ASP A 76 -4.62 -8.63 0.39
C ASP A 76 -5.26 -8.87 -0.98
N THR A 77 -6.49 -9.41 -1.00
CA THR A 77 -7.23 -9.64 -2.23
C THR A 77 -7.48 -8.34 -3.00
N LYS A 78 -7.88 -7.30 -2.29
CA LYS A 78 -8.17 -5.99 -2.91
C LYS A 78 -6.91 -5.32 -3.43
N LEU A 79 -5.78 -5.46 -2.74
CA LEU A 79 -4.51 -4.93 -3.20
C LEU A 79 -4.06 -5.60 -4.50
N ASN A 80 -4.29 -6.90 -4.63
CA ASN A 80 -3.98 -7.64 -5.87
C ASN A 80 -4.80 -7.15 -7.06
N LEU A 81 -6.00 -6.63 -6.83
CA LEU A 81 -6.86 -6.12 -7.88
C LEU A 81 -6.59 -4.65 -8.22
N GLU A 82 -5.76 -3.97 -7.45
CA GLU A 82 -5.48 -2.55 -7.67
C GLU A 82 -4.41 -2.38 -8.74
N GLU A 83 -4.79 -1.81 -9.87
CA GLU A 83 -3.90 -1.61 -11.02
C GLU A 83 -2.84 -0.54 -10.76
N ASP A 84 -3.12 0.39 -9.86
CA ASP A 84 -2.20 1.49 -9.57
C ASP A 84 -1.03 1.07 -8.68
N ILE A 85 -1.12 -0.10 -8.06
CA ILE A 85 -0.09 -0.64 -7.20
C ILE A 85 0.67 -1.72 -7.97
N ILE A 86 1.95 -1.49 -8.26
CA ILE A 86 2.74 -2.48 -9.00
C ILE A 86 3.27 -3.58 -8.10
N ARG A 87 3.41 -3.30 -6.80
CA ARG A 87 3.81 -4.29 -5.82
C ARG A 87 3.41 -3.83 -4.43
N TYR A 88 3.19 -4.77 -3.54
CA TYR A 88 2.94 -4.45 -2.13
C TYR A 88 3.52 -5.54 -1.25
N LEU A 89 3.75 -5.19 0.01
CA LEU A 89 4.20 -6.13 1.03
C LEU A 89 3.41 -5.87 2.31
N LEU A 90 2.67 -6.86 2.75
CA LEU A 90 1.87 -6.80 3.99
C LEU A 90 2.47 -7.79 4.99
N ILE A 91 3.03 -7.27 6.07
CA ILE A 91 3.72 -8.06 7.08
C ILE A 91 3.03 -7.89 8.43
N ARG A 92 2.79 -9.00 9.11
CA ARG A 92 2.32 -8.97 10.50
C ARG A 92 3.52 -8.80 11.42
N ILE A 93 3.39 -7.87 12.34
CA ILE A 93 4.44 -7.60 13.32
C ILE A 93 4.24 -8.47 14.57
#